data_812be77a8765ca18d92008533df3b611
#
_entry.id   812be77a8765ca18d92008533df3b611
#
_cell.length_a   1.000
_cell.length_b   1.000
_cell.length_c   1.000
_cell.angle_alpha   90.00
_cell.angle_beta   90.00
_cell.angle_gamma   90.00
#
_symmetry.space_group_name_H-M   'P 1'
#
loop_
_entity.id
_entity.type
_entity.pdbx_description
1 polymer ?
#
loop_
_entity_poly.entity_id
_entity_poly.type
_entity_poly.pdbx_seq_one_letter_code
_entity_poly.pdbx_strand_id
1 'polypeptide(L)'
;DSKLTEPMFLDGSDGFITGVAFLYISYAGVTKIAAIAGEIKNPEKNLPRTMIISLFLITSIYVLVALVLVGNVEASILATDIKPIHTLFQSIGGNYFGYAAGVVGVLTLMSMANSGVLASSRFPFAMSKDKLMPSYLGKISSKFLTPVPAILTTSTIIGLAIIFLDVVKIAKLASAFKVLMFIFNELSVIVLRETNAQWYKPSFRSPFYPYVQIFGILSGIVLLSYLGIMPLLSVFGVFVLGVIIFIIYGSKTERSGVISNYGFLSFLFKGKTPEKDVTDLGSP
;
A
#
# COMPACT_ATOMS: atom_id res chain seq x y z
N ASP A 1 11.98 9.70 34.18
CA ASP A 1 10.55 9.30 34.25
C ASP A 1 10.42 7.82 34.02
N SER A 2 10.11 7.06 35.07
CA SER A 2 9.98 5.58 35.03
C SER A 2 8.94 5.09 34.00
N LYS A 3 7.96 5.92 33.66
CA LYS A 3 6.91 5.59 32.67
C LYS A 3 7.43 5.35 31.24
N LEU A 4 8.60 5.87 30.89
CA LEU A 4 9.20 5.71 29.55
C LEU A 4 10.14 4.49 29.46
N THR A 5 10.51 3.91 30.59
CA THR A 5 11.55 2.88 30.65
C THR A 5 11.10 1.55 31.22
N GLU A 6 9.93 1.46 31.85
CA GLU A 6 9.45 0.20 32.46
C GLU A 6 7.97 -0.07 32.10
N PRO A 7 7.69 -1.28 31.66
CA PRO A 7 8.54 -2.25 30.97
C PRO A 7 8.63 -1.97 29.47
N MET A 8 9.84 -2.00 28.94
CA MET A 8 10.12 -1.66 27.53
C MET A 8 9.45 -2.62 26.53
N PHE A 9 9.14 -3.85 26.95
CA PHE A 9 8.45 -4.88 26.16
C PHE A 9 7.42 -5.61 27.01
N LEU A 10 6.19 -5.08 27.10
CA LEU A 10 5.10 -5.69 27.88
C LEU A 10 4.79 -7.12 27.43
N ASP A 11 4.70 -7.35 26.12
CA ASP A 11 4.36 -8.64 25.51
C ASP A 11 5.60 -9.33 24.86
N GLY A 12 6.82 -8.97 25.32
CA GLY A 12 8.06 -9.55 24.79
C GLY A 12 8.32 -9.23 23.31
N SER A 13 9.14 -10.04 22.67
CA SER A 13 9.53 -9.91 21.26
C SER A 13 8.34 -10.06 20.31
N ASP A 14 7.38 -10.92 20.65
CA ASP A 14 6.20 -11.19 19.80
C ASP A 14 5.26 -9.98 19.75
N GLY A 15 5.04 -9.33 20.88
CA GLY A 15 4.29 -8.07 20.94
C GLY A 15 4.95 -6.96 20.14
N PHE A 16 6.27 -6.84 20.23
CA PHE A 16 7.04 -5.88 19.45
C PHE A 16 6.90 -6.10 17.94
N ILE A 17 7.13 -7.34 17.46
CA ILE A 17 7.02 -7.65 16.02
C ILE A 17 5.60 -7.46 15.52
N THR A 18 4.59 -7.88 16.29
CA THR A 18 3.17 -7.65 15.98
C THR A 18 2.87 -6.15 15.88
N GLY A 19 3.38 -5.34 16.80
CA GLY A 19 3.26 -3.89 16.76
C GLY A 19 3.89 -3.28 15.49
N VAL A 20 5.10 -3.69 15.14
CA VAL A 20 5.76 -3.26 13.90
C VAL A 20 4.93 -3.65 12.67
N ALA A 21 4.42 -4.87 12.61
CA ALA A 21 3.57 -5.33 11.50
C ALA A 21 2.27 -4.50 11.39
N PHE A 22 1.66 -4.16 12.53
CA PHE A 22 0.46 -3.34 12.57
C PHE A 22 0.72 -1.89 12.16
N LEU A 23 1.88 -1.33 12.52
CA LEU A 23 2.27 0.04 12.17
C LEU A 23 2.50 0.25 10.66
N TYR A 24 2.66 -0.80 9.87
CA TYR A 24 2.90 -0.68 8.42
C TYR A 24 1.84 0.15 7.70
N ILE A 25 0.57 0.09 8.14
CA ILE A 25 -0.51 0.88 7.57
C ILE A 25 -0.28 2.38 7.73
N SER A 26 0.36 2.82 8.80
CA SER A 26 0.63 4.23 9.09
C SER A 26 1.55 4.88 8.05
N TYR A 27 2.39 4.08 7.38
CA TYR A 27 3.28 4.52 6.31
C TYR A 27 2.70 4.37 4.90
N ALA A 28 1.43 3.95 4.77
CA ALA A 28 0.78 3.78 3.47
C ALA A 28 0.72 5.06 2.63
N GLY A 29 0.78 6.24 3.27
CA GLY A 29 0.80 7.53 2.62
C GLY A 29 2.02 7.79 1.74
N VAL A 30 3.19 7.28 2.12
CA VAL A 30 4.45 7.49 1.39
C VAL A 30 4.37 6.97 -0.04
N THR A 31 3.74 5.83 -0.26
CA THR A 31 3.58 5.25 -1.61
C THR A 31 2.55 5.98 -2.47
N LYS A 32 1.66 6.79 -1.87
CA LYS A 32 0.71 7.62 -2.65
C LYS A 32 1.42 8.70 -3.46
N ILE A 33 2.61 9.14 -3.04
CA ILE A 33 3.44 10.10 -3.78
C ILE A 33 3.78 9.53 -5.18
N ALA A 34 4.06 8.24 -5.27
CA ALA A 34 4.34 7.58 -6.55
C ALA A 34 3.12 7.61 -7.50
N ALA A 35 1.90 7.56 -6.98
CA ALA A 35 0.67 7.61 -7.79
C ALA A 35 0.45 8.96 -8.48
N ILE A 36 1.07 10.04 -8.00
CA ILE A 36 0.99 11.39 -8.58
C ILE A 36 2.30 11.80 -9.27
N ALA A 37 3.18 10.82 -9.57
CA ALA A 37 4.49 11.08 -10.19
C ALA A 37 4.41 11.90 -11.48
N GLY A 38 3.33 11.72 -12.28
CA GLY A 38 3.10 12.47 -13.51
C GLY A 38 2.83 13.96 -13.31
N GLU A 39 2.47 14.39 -12.10
CA GLU A 39 2.21 15.79 -11.74
C GLU A 39 3.46 16.48 -11.12
N ILE A 40 4.53 15.71 -10.87
CA ILE A 40 5.74 16.18 -10.21
C ILE A 40 6.75 16.71 -11.25
N LYS A 41 7.28 17.93 -11.05
CA LYS A 41 8.37 18.45 -11.87
C LYS A 41 9.65 17.63 -11.65
N ASN A 42 10.32 17.22 -12.75
CA ASN A 42 11.52 16.38 -12.71
C ASN A 42 11.38 15.13 -11.83
N PRO A 43 10.38 14.26 -12.12
CA PRO A 43 10.00 13.16 -11.23
C PRO A 43 11.17 12.21 -10.94
N GLU A 44 12.07 12.01 -11.90
CA GLU A 44 13.25 11.15 -11.77
C GLU A 44 14.14 11.47 -10.58
N LYS A 45 14.30 12.76 -10.26
CA LYS A 45 15.12 13.26 -9.14
C LYS A 45 14.28 13.55 -7.90
N ASN A 46 13.11 14.17 -8.10
CA ASN A 46 12.31 14.69 -6.99
C ASN A 46 11.50 13.59 -6.32
N LEU A 47 11.01 12.58 -7.06
CA LEU A 47 10.22 11.50 -6.48
C LEU A 47 10.98 10.70 -5.42
N PRO A 48 12.18 10.14 -5.68
CA PRO A 48 12.94 9.42 -4.66
C PRO A 48 13.30 10.30 -3.45
N ARG A 49 13.71 11.55 -3.69
CA ARG A 49 14.03 12.49 -2.60
C ARG A 49 12.82 12.78 -1.72
N THR A 50 11.69 13.10 -2.34
CA THR A 50 10.45 13.40 -1.60
C THR A 50 10.00 12.20 -0.78
N MET A 51 10.08 10.99 -1.32
CA MET A 51 9.72 9.78 -0.58
C MET A 51 10.63 9.55 0.64
N ILE A 52 11.94 9.70 0.49
CA ILE A 52 12.90 9.53 1.59
C ILE A 52 12.72 10.62 2.66
N ILE A 53 12.63 11.90 2.24
CA ILE A 53 12.43 13.01 3.18
C ILE A 53 11.10 12.88 3.91
N SER A 54 10.03 12.52 3.20
CA SER A 54 8.71 12.30 3.81
C SER A 54 8.74 11.15 4.82
N LEU A 55 9.43 10.05 4.50
CA LEU A 55 9.57 8.93 5.42
C LEU A 55 10.27 9.34 6.71
N PHE A 56 11.40 10.06 6.60
CA PHE A 56 12.15 10.54 7.75
C PHE A 56 11.33 11.52 8.60
N LEU A 57 10.67 12.50 7.96
CA LEU A 57 9.85 13.50 8.64
C LEU A 57 8.67 12.86 9.38
N ILE A 58 7.93 11.97 8.69
CA ILE A 58 6.77 11.28 9.27
C ILE A 58 7.21 10.40 10.45
N THR A 59 8.31 9.66 10.30
CA THR A 59 8.85 8.82 11.38
C THR A 59 9.23 9.68 12.59
N SER A 60 9.90 10.81 12.39
CA SER A 60 10.25 11.72 13.47
C SER A 60 9.01 12.25 14.20
N ILE A 61 7.97 12.64 13.47
CA ILE A 61 6.70 13.10 14.06
C ILE A 61 6.04 11.96 14.83
N TYR A 62 5.99 10.74 14.29
CA TYR A 62 5.37 9.61 15.00
C TYR A 62 6.11 9.25 16.28
N VAL A 63 7.45 9.27 16.27
CA VAL A 63 8.25 9.05 17.49
C VAL A 63 7.95 10.11 18.54
N LEU A 64 7.92 11.39 18.16
CA LEU A 64 7.60 12.48 19.09
C LEU A 64 6.19 12.34 19.67
N VAL A 65 5.19 12.07 18.84
CA VAL A 65 3.81 11.85 19.30
C VAL A 65 3.72 10.64 20.22
N ALA A 66 4.38 9.53 19.90
CA ALA A 66 4.40 8.34 20.73
C ALA A 66 5.06 8.60 22.09
N LEU A 67 6.18 9.32 22.13
CA LEU A 67 6.85 9.72 23.38
C LEU A 67 5.94 10.58 24.27
N VAL A 68 5.24 11.55 23.68
CA VAL A 68 4.30 12.39 24.41
C VAL A 68 3.11 11.58 24.93
N LEU A 69 2.57 10.66 24.13
CA LEU A 69 1.48 9.78 24.52
C LEU A 69 1.86 8.92 25.73
N VAL A 70 2.96 8.17 25.61
CA VAL A 70 3.43 7.25 26.67
C VAL A 70 3.84 8.02 27.93
N GLY A 71 4.37 9.23 27.79
CA GLY A 71 4.76 10.07 28.93
C GLY A 71 3.58 10.67 29.72
N ASN A 72 2.40 10.84 29.10
CA ASN A 72 1.27 11.55 29.72
C ASN A 72 0.04 10.67 29.98
N VAL A 73 -0.10 9.54 29.28
CA VAL A 73 -1.26 8.64 29.44
C VAL A 73 -0.79 7.30 29.96
N GLU A 74 -1.56 6.71 30.88
CA GLU A 74 -1.23 5.39 31.45
C GLU A 74 -1.29 4.29 30.39
N ALA A 75 -0.34 3.34 30.43
CA ALA A 75 -0.25 2.22 29.50
C ALA A 75 -1.51 1.35 29.48
N SER A 76 -2.16 1.16 30.66
CA SER A 76 -3.43 0.44 30.80
C SER A 76 -4.57 1.05 30.00
N ILE A 77 -4.62 2.39 29.93
CA ILE A 77 -5.61 3.13 29.15
C ILE A 77 -5.25 3.04 27.67
N LEU A 78 -3.98 3.28 27.31
CA LEU A 78 -3.53 3.23 25.91
C LEU A 78 -3.73 1.86 25.25
N ALA A 79 -3.64 0.76 26.02
CA ALA A 79 -3.80 -0.60 25.48
C ALA A 79 -5.19 -0.87 24.87
N THR A 80 -6.23 -0.15 25.31
CA THR A 80 -7.61 -0.33 24.85
C THR A 80 -8.23 0.90 24.19
N ASP A 81 -7.53 2.02 24.24
CA ASP A 81 -8.04 3.31 23.73
C ASP A 81 -7.95 3.38 22.19
N ILE A 82 -9.10 3.56 21.55
CA ILE A 82 -9.19 3.74 20.09
C ILE A 82 -9.08 5.21 19.65
N LYS A 83 -8.94 6.15 20.60
CA LYS A 83 -8.82 7.61 20.36
C LYS A 83 -7.72 8.25 21.20
N PRO A 84 -6.49 7.73 21.19
CA PRO A 84 -5.43 8.10 22.13
C PRO A 84 -5.05 9.59 22.04
N ILE A 85 -5.15 10.23 20.89
CA ILE A 85 -4.88 11.67 20.75
C ILE A 85 -5.92 12.51 21.51
N HIS A 86 -7.20 12.16 21.43
CA HIS A 86 -8.24 12.83 22.20
C HIS A 86 -7.98 12.71 23.71
N THR A 87 -7.66 11.48 24.16
CA THR A 87 -7.37 11.20 25.58
C THR A 87 -6.15 11.97 26.06
N LEU A 88 -5.09 12.07 25.24
CA LEU A 88 -3.92 12.89 25.53
C LEU A 88 -4.28 14.38 25.73
N PHE A 89 -5.01 14.97 24.79
CA PHE A 89 -5.41 16.37 24.90
C PHE A 89 -6.31 16.61 26.10
N GLN A 90 -7.20 15.66 26.41
CA GLN A 90 -8.06 15.73 27.59
C GLN A 90 -7.26 15.65 28.89
N SER A 91 -6.21 14.83 28.96
CA SER A 91 -5.36 14.73 30.16
C SER A 91 -4.52 16.00 30.43
N ILE A 92 -4.11 16.69 29.35
CA ILE A 92 -3.30 17.91 29.46
C ILE A 92 -4.14 19.16 29.75
N GLY A 93 -5.25 19.34 29.05
CA GLY A 93 -6.02 20.58 29.05
C GLY A 93 -7.50 20.43 29.42
N GLY A 94 -7.90 19.26 29.91
CA GLY A 94 -9.28 18.97 30.29
C GLY A 94 -10.24 18.78 29.11
N ASN A 95 -11.53 18.73 29.42
CA ASN A 95 -12.57 18.35 28.43
C ASN A 95 -12.61 19.25 27.19
N TYR A 96 -12.41 20.56 27.35
CA TYR A 96 -12.44 21.48 26.21
C TYR A 96 -11.33 21.18 25.17
N PHE A 97 -10.12 20.85 25.64
CA PHE A 97 -9.01 20.45 24.78
C PHE A 97 -9.28 19.11 24.11
N GLY A 98 -9.87 18.17 24.85
CA GLY A 98 -10.31 16.88 24.28
C GLY A 98 -11.33 17.08 23.16
N TYR A 99 -12.35 17.91 23.35
CA TYR A 99 -13.34 18.21 22.32
C TYR A 99 -12.71 18.90 21.10
N ALA A 100 -11.83 19.88 21.32
CA ALA A 100 -11.11 20.54 20.22
C ALA A 100 -10.29 19.53 19.41
N ALA A 101 -9.54 18.66 20.05
CA ALA A 101 -8.79 17.58 19.41
C ALA A 101 -9.72 16.61 18.65
N GLY A 102 -10.89 16.29 19.23
CA GLY A 102 -11.91 15.46 18.56
C GLY A 102 -12.42 16.09 17.27
N VAL A 103 -12.76 17.37 17.28
CA VAL A 103 -13.21 18.09 16.06
C VAL A 103 -12.14 18.10 14.99
N VAL A 104 -10.90 18.45 15.34
CA VAL A 104 -9.76 18.44 14.40
C VAL A 104 -9.53 17.03 13.88
N GLY A 105 -9.62 16.01 14.74
CA GLY A 105 -9.51 14.60 14.36
C GLY A 105 -10.54 14.19 13.32
N VAL A 106 -11.81 14.51 13.54
CA VAL A 106 -12.89 14.22 12.59
C VAL A 106 -12.64 14.89 11.23
N LEU A 107 -12.31 16.18 11.22
CA LEU A 107 -12.01 16.90 9.97
C LEU A 107 -10.82 16.29 9.22
N THR A 108 -9.78 15.91 9.95
CA THR A 108 -8.60 15.24 9.37
C THR A 108 -8.96 13.87 8.78
N LEU A 109 -9.73 13.06 9.51
CA LEU A 109 -10.18 11.74 9.05
C LEU A 109 -11.08 11.85 7.82
N MET A 110 -11.97 12.85 7.74
CA MET A 110 -12.78 13.09 6.54
C MET A 110 -11.90 13.43 5.32
N SER A 111 -10.90 14.28 5.49
CA SER A 111 -9.94 14.61 4.44
C SER A 111 -9.13 13.39 4.00
N MET A 112 -8.68 12.56 4.95
CA MET A 112 -7.95 11.32 4.67
C MET A 112 -8.83 10.31 3.93
N ALA A 113 -10.10 10.15 4.32
CA ALA A 113 -11.06 9.26 3.66
C ALA A 113 -11.26 9.67 2.19
N ASN A 114 -11.50 10.96 1.95
CA ASN A 114 -11.65 11.49 0.59
C ASN A 114 -10.40 11.22 -0.28
N SER A 115 -9.21 11.53 0.23
CA SER A 115 -7.94 11.25 -0.44
C SER A 115 -7.73 9.75 -0.67
N GLY A 116 -8.15 8.91 0.29
CA GLY A 116 -8.09 7.46 0.21
C GLY A 116 -8.95 6.91 -0.92
N VAL A 117 -10.21 7.34 -1.02
CA VAL A 117 -11.14 6.94 -2.10
C VAL A 117 -10.60 7.39 -3.46
N LEU A 118 -10.13 8.65 -3.55
CA LEU A 118 -9.56 9.19 -4.78
C LEU A 118 -8.37 8.34 -5.26
N ALA A 119 -7.41 8.04 -4.39
CA ALA A 119 -6.24 7.25 -4.74
C ALA A 119 -6.60 5.79 -5.07
N SER A 120 -7.47 5.16 -4.28
CA SER A 120 -7.85 3.75 -4.45
C SER A 120 -8.66 3.51 -5.71
N SER A 121 -9.53 4.44 -6.11
CA SER A 121 -10.33 4.33 -7.33
C SER A 121 -9.50 4.38 -8.63
N ARG A 122 -8.28 4.92 -8.57
CA ARG A 122 -7.35 4.93 -9.71
C ARG A 122 -6.89 3.52 -10.10
N PHE A 123 -6.80 2.58 -9.16
CA PHE A 123 -6.38 1.19 -9.45
C PHE A 123 -7.38 0.46 -10.35
N PRO A 124 -8.68 0.30 -10.00
CA PRO A 124 -9.64 -0.37 -10.87
C PRO A 124 -9.84 0.39 -12.18
N PHE A 125 -9.72 1.73 -12.19
CA PHE A 125 -9.74 2.52 -13.42
C PHE A 125 -8.57 2.16 -14.34
N ALA A 126 -7.34 2.17 -13.85
CA ALA A 126 -6.15 1.83 -14.63
C ALA A 126 -6.19 0.36 -15.11
N MET A 127 -6.54 -0.57 -14.22
CA MET A 127 -6.68 -1.98 -14.59
C MET A 127 -7.75 -2.21 -15.67
N SER A 128 -8.82 -1.42 -15.67
CA SER A 128 -9.82 -1.48 -16.74
C SER A 128 -9.28 -0.92 -18.05
N LYS A 129 -8.47 0.14 -18.04
CA LYS A 129 -7.79 0.66 -19.24
C LYS A 129 -6.81 -0.36 -19.82
N ASP A 130 -6.14 -1.10 -18.95
CA ASP A 130 -5.21 -2.19 -19.32
C ASP A 130 -5.94 -3.50 -19.67
N LYS A 131 -7.28 -3.47 -19.79
CA LYS A 131 -8.14 -4.63 -20.10
C LYS A 131 -8.00 -5.79 -19.08
N LEU A 132 -7.63 -5.49 -17.86
CA LEU A 132 -7.52 -6.44 -16.73
C LEU A 132 -8.79 -6.53 -15.90
N MET A 133 -9.70 -5.57 -16.07
CA MET A 133 -11.00 -5.48 -15.39
C MET A 133 -12.10 -5.05 -16.40
N PRO A 134 -13.38 -5.21 -16.03
CA PRO A 134 -14.50 -4.81 -16.87
C PRO A 134 -14.38 -3.36 -17.37
N SER A 135 -14.65 -3.15 -18.66
CA SER A 135 -14.43 -1.87 -19.35
C SER A 135 -15.29 -0.70 -18.79
N TYR A 136 -16.38 -1.00 -18.08
CA TYR A 136 -17.23 0.06 -17.48
C TYR A 136 -16.48 0.84 -16.39
N LEU A 137 -15.53 0.22 -15.67
CA LEU A 137 -14.71 0.90 -14.65
C LEU A 137 -13.75 1.93 -15.25
N GLY A 138 -13.39 1.77 -16.53
CA GLY A 138 -12.54 2.71 -17.27
C GLY A 138 -13.30 3.90 -17.89
N LYS A 139 -14.62 4.03 -17.66
CA LYS A 139 -15.39 5.15 -18.20
C LYS A 139 -15.18 6.41 -17.35
N ILE A 140 -14.92 7.52 -18.05
CA ILE A 140 -14.85 8.87 -17.45
C ILE A 140 -16.19 9.55 -17.66
N SER A 141 -16.73 10.16 -16.61
CA SER A 141 -17.96 10.97 -16.71
C SER A 141 -17.68 12.27 -17.46
N SER A 142 -18.48 12.58 -18.47
CA SER A 142 -18.39 13.85 -19.21
C SER A 142 -18.71 15.07 -18.33
N LYS A 143 -19.56 14.90 -17.31
CA LYS A 143 -19.97 15.97 -16.39
C LYS A 143 -18.91 16.28 -15.34
N PHE A 144 -18.28 15.24 -14.75
CA PHE A 144 -17.38 15.40 -13.60
C PHE A 144 -15.91 15.23 -13.97
N LEU A 145 -15.60 14.81 -15.19
CA LEU A 145 -14.25 14.51 -15.68
C LEU A 145 -13.48 13.53 -14.79
N THR A 146 -14.20 12.65 -14.10
CA THR A 146 -13.67 11.67 -13.15
C THR A 146 -14.19 10.27 -13.47
N PRO A 147 -13.50 9.19 -13.05
CA PRO A 147 -13.95 7.81 -13.27
C PRO A 147 -15.04 7.41 -12.27
N VAL A 148 -16.24 7.98 -12.41
CA VAL A 148 -17.36 7.78 -11.47
C VAL A 148 -17.64 6.29 -11.18
N PRO A 149 -17.69 5.37 -12.18
CA PRO A 149 -17.94 3.96 -11.87
C PRO A 149 -16.86 3.33 -10.97
N ALA A 150 -15.59 3.66 -11.19
CA ALA A 150 -14.50 3.17 -10.34
C ALA A 150 -14.58 3.75 -8.93
N ILE A 151 -14.91 5.03 -8.79
CA ILE A 151 -15.11 5.69 -7.49
C ILE A 151 -16.27 5.03 -6.73
N LEU A 152 -17.43 4.85 -7.37
CA LEU A 152 -18.59 4.23 -6.73
C LEU A 152 -18.30 2.79 -6.29
N THR A 153 -17.69 1.98 -7.14
CA THR A 153 -17.31 0.61 -6.81
C THR A 153 -16.37 0.57 -5.61
N THR A 154 -15.33 1.40 -5.61
CA THR A 154 -14.38 1.49 -4.50
C THR A 154 -15.06 1.95 -3.21
N SER A 155 -15.90 2.99 -3.27
CA SER A 155 -16.62 3.50 -2.10
C SER A 155 -17.59 2.47 -1.54
N THR A 156 -18.27 1.70 -2.40
CA THR A 156 -19.16 0.63 -1.96
C THR A 156 -18.39 -0.46 -1.23
N ILE A 157 -17.24 -0.91 -1.76
CA ILE A 157 -16.40 -1.92 -1.09
C ILE A 157 -15.90 -1.41 0.27
N ILE A 158 -15.45 -0.14 0.35
CA ILE A 158 -15.03 0.47 1.60
C ILE A 158 -16.20 0.54 2.59
N GLY A 159 -17.39 0.98 2.13
CA GLY A 159 -18.58 1.06 2.96
C GLY A 159 -19.00 -0.29 3.53
N LEU A 160 -18.98 -1.34 2.71
CA LEU A 160 -19.24 -2.71 3.17
C LEU A 160 -18.20 -3.16 4.20
N ALA A 161 -16.93 -2.89 3.98
CA ALA A 161 -15.88 -3.23 4.95
C ALA A 161 -16.11 -2.55 6.31
N ILE A 162 -16.54 -1.29 6.32
CA ILE A 162 -16.83 -0.53 7.55
C ILE A 162 -18.05 -1.11 8.28
N ILE A 163 -19.06 -1.61 7.55
CA ILE A 163 -20.28 -2.17 8.14
C ILE A 163 -20.00 -3.54 8.79
N PHE A 164 -19.18 -4.38 8.15
CA PHE A 164 -18.97 -5.77 8.58
C PHE A 164 -17.73 -6.00 9.44
N LEU A 165 -16.80 -5.05 9.48
CA LEU A 165 -15.52 -5.20 10.19
C LEU A 165 -15.33 -4.07 11.21
N ASP A 166 -14.75 -4.39 12.35
CA ASP A 166 -14.29 -3.39 13.32
C ASP A 166 -12.98 -2.70 12.87
N VAL A 167 -12.68 -1.55 13.45
CA VAL A 167 -11.53 -0.71 13.10
C VAL A 167 -10.20 -1.47 13.19
N VAL A 168 -10.02 -2.30 14.23
CA VAL A 168 -8.78 -3.06 14.44
C VAL A 168 -8.60 -4.13 13.37
N LYS A 169 -9.68 -4.83 12.99
CA LYS A 169 -9.65 -5.82 11.91
C LYS A 169 -9.35 -5.16 10.56
N ILE A 170 -10.00 -4.01 10.27
CA ILE A 170 -9.72 -3.24 9.05
C ILE A 170 -8.25 -2.83 9.00
N ALA A 171 -7.69 -2.33 10.10
CA ALA A 171 -6.29 -1.91 10.15
C ALA A 171 -5.31 -3.09 9.98
N LYS A 172 -5.59 -4.25 10.60
CA LYS A 172 -4.78 -5.47 10.39
C LYS A 172 -4.83 -5.97 8.95
N LEU A 173 -6.02 -5.99 8.34
CA LEU A 173 -6.18 -6.35 6.93
C LEU A 173 -5.42 -5.39 6.02
N ALA A 174 -5.59 -4.09 6.22
CA ALA A 174 -4.91 -3.07 5.42
C ALA A 174 -3.38 -3.17 5.55
N SER A 175 -2.85 -3.45 6.76
CA SER A 175 -1.44 -3.70 6.99
C SER A 175 -0.96 -4.94 6.23
N ALA A 176 -1.69 -6.04 6.30
CA ALA A 176 -1.32 -7.28 5.61
C ALA A 176 -1.27 -7.09 4.09
N PHE A 177 -2.29 -6.43 3.50
CA PHE A 177 -2.27 -6.08 2.07
C PHE A 177 -1.10 -5.17 1.70
N LYS A 178 -0.77 -4.22 2.57
CA LYS A 178 0.33 -3.29 2.32
C LYS A 178 1.68 -4.00 2.32
N VAL A 179 1.91 -4.87 3.31
CA VAL A 179 3.12 -5.70 3.38
C VAL A 179 3.22 -6.59 2.15
N LEU A 180 2.13 -7.24 1.73
CA LEU A 180 2.10 -8.05 0.52
C LEU A 180 2.47 -7.24 -0.73
N MET A 181 1.91 -6.03 -0.89
CA MET A 181 2.26 -5.14 -2.00
C MET A 181 3.75 -4.80 -2.01
N PHE A 182 4.38 -4.57 -0.85
CA PHE A 182 5.82 -4.33 -0.78
C PHE A 182 6.62 -5.56 -1.19
N ILE A 183 6.25 -6.75 -0.73
CA ILE A 183 6.89 -8.02 -1.15
C ILE A 183 6.86 -8.16 -2.67
N PHE A 184 5.69 -7.94 -3.30
CA PHE A 184 5.58 -8.02 -4.76
C PHE A 184 6.34 -6.92 -5.49
N ASN A 185 6.44 -5.71 -4.93
CA ASN A 185 7.25 -4.64 -5.50
C ASN A 185 8.74 -5.01 -5.49
N GLU A 186 9.25 -5.51 -4.36
CA GLU A 186 10.64 -5.95 -4.27
C GLU A 186 10.93 -7.13 -5.21
N LEU A 187 10.03 -8.10 -5.28
CA LEU A 187 10.14 -9.21 -6.22
C LEU A 187 10.15 -8.72 -7.66
N SER A 188 9.27 -7.76 -8.01
CA SER A 188 9.21 -7.16 -9.35
C SER A 188 10.52 -6.45 -9.71
N VAL A 189 11.15 -5.75 -8.76
CA VAL A 189 12.44 -5.10 -8.99
C VAL A 189 13.51 -6.14 -9.29
N ILE A 190 13.56 -7.26 -8.56
CA ILE A 190 14.50 -8.36 -8.82
C ILE A 190 14.26 -8.91 -10.23
N VAL A 191 13.02 -9.30 -10.54
CA VAL A 191 12.68 -9.87 -11.85
C VAL A 191 13.05 -8.92 -12.99
N LEU A 192 12.71 -7.64 -12.90
CA LEU A 192 12.98 -6.66 -13.96
C LEU A 192 14.47 -6.41 -14.16
N ARG A 193 15.29 -6.47 -13.10
CA ARG A 193 16.74 -6.29 -13.18
C ARG A 193 17.43 -7.51 -13.75
N GLU A 194 17.06 -8.72 -13.32
CA GLU A 194 17.67 -9.97 -13.79
C GLU A 194 17.27 -10.30 -15.24
N THR A 195 16.05 -9.90 -15.66
CA THR A 195 15.58 -10.15 -17.02
C THR A 195 16.12 -9.16 -18.04
N ASN A 196 16.82 -8.11 -17.62
CA ASN A 196 17.37 -7.08 -18.50
C ASN A 196 16.33 -6.54 -19.52
N ALA A 197 15.08 -6.36 -19.10
CA ALA A 197 14.01 -5.91 -19.97
C ALA A 197 14.41 -4.59 -20.66
N GLN A 198 14.40 -4.54 -22.00
CA GLN A 198 14.91 -3.41 -22.80
C GLN A 198 14.23 -2.07 -22.49
N TRP A 199 12.96 -2.13 -22.08
CA TRP A 199 12.17 -0.96 -21.70
C TRP A 199 12.39 -0.51 -20.25
N TYR A 200 13.01 -1.35 -19.40
CA TYR A 200 13.26 -1.03 -18.01
C TYR A 200 14.56 -0.22 -17.86
N LYS A 201 14.44 1.09 -17.88
CA LYS A 201 15.56 2.04 -17.70
C LYS A 201 15.32 2.91 -16.47
N PRO A 202 15.53 2.38 -15.24
CA PRO A 202 15.28 3.14 -14.02
C PRO A 202 16.29 4.26 -13.87
N SER A 203 15.83 5.48 -13.63
CA SER A 203 16.65 6.65 -13.30
C SER A 203 17.23 6.56 -11.89
N PHE A 204 16.51 5.90 -10.97
CA PHE A 204 16.97 5.62 -9.62
C PHE A 204 17.25 4.12 -9.44
N ARG A 205 18.44 3.81 -8.94
CA ARG A 205 18.83 2.44 -8.59
C ARG A 205 19.03 2.37 -7.08
N SER A 206 18.30 1.46 -6.39
CA SER A 206 18.50 1.25 -4.96
C SER A 206 19.92 0.77 -4.68
N PRO A 207 20.60 1.34 -3.66
CA PRO A 207 21.89 0.86 -3.22
C PRO A 207 21.77 -0.57 -2.64
N PHE A 208 22.90 -1.27 -2.56
CA PHE A 208 23.00 -2.62 -1.98
C PHE A 208 22.06 -3.67 -2.60
N TYR A 209 21.76 -3.54 -3.88
CA TYR A 209 21.05 -4.58 -4.61
C TYR A 209 21.90 -5.87 -4.70
N PRO A 210 21.35 -7.09 -4.56
CA PRO A 210 19.93 -7.45 -4.29
C PRO A 210 19.58 -7.56 -2.80
N TYR A 211 20.51 -7.31 -1.89
CA TYR A 211 20.37 -7.60 -0.46
C TYR A 211 19.20 -6.86 0.18
N VAL A 212 18.97 -5.59 -0.19
CA VAL A 212 17.85 -4.79 0.35
C VAL A 212 16.50 -5.42 -0.04
N GLN A 213 16.37 -5.87 -1.29
CA GLN A 213 15.14 -6.50 -1.78
C GLN A 213 14.88 -7.83 -1.08
N ILE A 214 15.92 -8.67 -0.95
CA ILE A 214 15.82 -9.96 -0.24
C ILE A 214 15.43 -9.73 1.22
N PHE A 215 16.07 -8.78 1.89
CA PHE A 215 15.74 -8.44 3.27
C PHE A 215 14.30 -7.92 3.38
N GLY A 216 13.85 -7.07 2.44
CA GLY A 216 12.48 -6.57 2.38
C GLY A 216 11.44 -7.70 2.24
N ILE A 217 11.70 -8.66 1.37
CA ILE A 217 10.83 -9.83 1.17
C ILE A 217 10.79 -10.70 2.43
N LEU A 218 11.95 -11.06 2.99
CA LEU A 218 12.03 -11.92 4.17
C LEU A 218 11.37 -11.27 5.39
N SER A 219 11.68 -10.00 5.67
CA SER A 219 11.05 -9.25 6.75
C SER A 219 9.54 -9.12 6.55
N GLY A 220 9.10 -8.87 5.31
CA GLY A 220 7.67 -8.82 4.98
C GLY A 220 6.94 -10.14 5.25
N ILE A 221 7.54 -11.29 4.90
CA ILE A 221 6.98 -12.62 5.21
C ILE A 221 6.85 -12.81 6.72
N VAL A 222 7.89 -12.46 7.47
CA VAL A 222 7.85 -12.51 8.94
C VAL A 222 6.73 -11.64 9.48
N LEU A 223 6.66 -10.37 9.07
CA LEU A 223 5.61 -9.45 9.52
C LEU A 223 4.20 -9.94 9.19
N LEU A 224 3.99 -10.55 8.01
CA LEU A 224 2.70 -11.14 7.65
C LEU A 224 2.29 -12.26 8.60
N SER A 225 3.23 -13.11 9.02
CA SER A 225 2.94 -14.24 9.93
C SER A 225 2.49 -13.76 11.31
N TYR A 226 2.97 -12.60 11.77
CA TYR A 226 2.61 -12.02 13.08
C TYR A 226 1.28 -11.23 13.08
N LEU A 227 0.71 -10.89 11.93
CA LEU A 227 -0.59 -10.21 11.86
C LEU A 227 -1.78 -11.12 12.21
N GLY A 228 -1.56 -12.42 12.26
CA GLY A 228 -2.56 -13.44 12.60
C GLY A 228 -3.19 -14.12 11.38
N ILE A 229 -3.92 -15.20 11.64
CA ILE A 229 -4.43 -16.10 10.58
C ILE A 229 -5.50 -15.43 9.70
N MET A 230 -6.37 -14.60 10.27
CA MET A 230 -7.46 -13.96 9.53
C MET A 230 -6.97 -12.98 8.45
N PRO A 231 -6.04 -12.04 8.74
CA PRO A 231 -5.43 -11.22 7.70
C PRO A 231 -4.71 -12.04 6.64
N LEU A 232 -4.00 -13.11 7.03
CA LEU A 232 -3.29 -13.99 6.11
C LEU A 232 -4.25 -14.70 5.14
N LEU A 233 -5.34 -15.29 5.64
CA LEU A 233 -6.37 -15.92 4.81
C LEU A 233 -7.05 -14.91 3.87
N SER A 234 -7.29 -13.69 4.35
CA SER A 234 -7.89 -12.62 3.53
C SER A 234 -6.96 -12.20 2.39
N VAL A 235 -5.67 -12.04 2.67
CA VAL A 235 -4.64 -11.75 1.66
C VAL A 235 -4.57 -12.87 0.63
N PHE A 236 -4.56 -14.13 1.06
CA PHE A 236 -4.59 -15.28 0.17
C PHE A 236 -5.87 -15.32 -0.68
N GLY A 237 -7.04 -15.06 -0.07
CA GLY A 237 -8.32 -15.00 -0.79
C GLY A 237 -8.33 -13.94 -1.89
N VAL A 238 -7.82 -12.74 -1.60
CA VAL A 238 -7.72 -11.67 -2.62
C VAL A 238 -6.69 -12.02 -3.70
N PHE A 239 -5.59 -12.68 -3.34
CA PHE A 239 -4.63 -13.18 -4.33
C PHE A 239 -5.29 -14.16 -5.30
N VAL A 240 -6.04 -15.14 -4.78
CA VAL A 240 -6.79 -16.12 -5.59
C VAL A 240 -7.83 -15.40 -6.48
N LEU A 241 -8.58 -14.44 -5.94
CA LEU A 241 -9.51 -13.62 -6.73
C LEU A 241 -8.79 -12.84 -7.83
N GLY A 242 -7.63 -12.27 -7.53
CA GLY A 242 -6.78 -11.59 -8.52
C GLY A 242 -6.35 -12.51 -9.65
N VAL A 243 -5.94 -13.74 -9.35
CA VAL A 243 -5.58 -14.76 -10.34
C VAL A 243 -6.81 -15.14 -11.20
N ILE A 244 -7.98 -15.32 -10.60
CA ILE A 244 -9.22 -15.62 -11.32
C ILE A 244 -9.57 -14.48 -12.28
N ILE A 245 -9.56 -13.24 -11.82
CA ILE A 245 -9.81 -12.06 -12.65
C ILE A 245 -8.79 -11.97 -13.79
N PHE A 246 -7.52 -12.24 -13.49
CA PHE A 246 -6.47 -12.28 -14.50
C PHE A 246 -6.73 -13.33 -15.58
N ILE A 247 -7.14 -14.54 -15.21
CA ILE A 247 -7.47 -15.61 -16.16
C ILE A 247 -8.66 -15.20 -17.03
N ILE A 248 -9.69 -14.58 -16.47
CA ILE A 248 -10.92 -14.20 -17.18
C ILE A 248 -10.67 -13.03 -18.15
N TYR A 249 -9.97 -12.01 -17.71
CA TYR A 249 -9.78 -10.75 -18.45
C TYR A 249 -8.37 -10.60 -19.02
N GLY A 250 -7.34 -10.87 -18.21
CA GLY A 250 -5.96 -10.57 -18.54
C GLY A 250 -5.32 -11.54 -19.54
N SER A 251 -5.71 -12.81 -19.53
CA SER A 251 -5.15 -13.83 -20.43
C SER A 251 -5.55 -13.64 -21.89
N LYS A 252 -6.64 -12.92 -22.14
CA LYS A 252 -7.16 -12.65 -23.51
C LYS A 252 -6.57 -11.38 -24.14
N THR A 253 -5.72 -10.66 -23.42
CA THR A 253 -5.17 -9.38 -23.88
C THR A 253 -3.78 -9.58 -24.46
N GLU A 254 -3.60 -9.25 -25.73
CA GLU A 254 -2.28 -9.18 -26.37
C GLU A 254 -1.47 -8.06 -25.68
N ARG A 255 -0.32 -8.42 -25.13
CA ARG A 255 0.57 -7.48 -24.44
C ARG A 255 1.84 -7.33 -25.24
N SER A 256 2.11 -6.11 -25.72
CA SER A 256 3.42 -5.74 -26.22
C SER A 256 4.39 -5.59 -25.04
N GLY A 257 5.54 -6.27 -25.07
CA GLY A 257 6.60 -6.13 -24.05
C GLY A 257 6.67 -7.25 -23.00
N VAL A 258 5.99 -8.36 -23.19
CA VAL A 258 6.15 -9.55 -22.33
C VAL A 258 7.52 -10.19 -22.57
N ILE A 259 8.21 -10.54 -21.50
CA ILE A 259 9.49 -11.24 -21.49
C ILE A 259 9.30 -12.61 -22.15
N SER A 260 9.71 -12.75 -23.41
CA SER A 260 9.44 -13.95 -24.22
C SER A 260 10.36 -15.15 -23.94
N ASN A 261 11.39 -15.01 -23.10
CA ASN A 261 12.50 -15.98 -23.06
C ASN A 261 12.78 -16.65 -21.70
N TYR A 262 11.79 -16.77 -20.80
CA TYR A 262 12.00 -17.56 -19.58
C TYR A 262 11.14 -18.83 -19.59
N GLY A 263 11.78 -19.97 -19.83
CA GLY A 263 11.15 -21.29 -19.96
C GLY A 263 10.29 -21.74 -18.77
N PHE A 264 10.54 -21.22 -17.55
CA PHE A 264 9.72 -21.52 -16.38
C PHE A 264 8.42 -20.70 -16.34
N LEU A 265 8.43 -19.46 -16.84
CA LEU A 265 7.23 -18.61 -16.91
C LEU A 265 6.43 -18.82 -18.20
N SER A 266 7.01 -19.43 -19.23
CA SER A 266 6.30 -19.74 -20.48
C SER A 266 5.15 -20.72 -20.28
N PHE A 267 5.20 -21.56 -19.23
CA PHE A 267 4.11 -22.47 -18.86
C PHE A 267 2.89 -21.70 -18.33
N LEU A 268 3.10 -20.60 -17.59
CA LEU A 268 2.03 -19.76 -17.05
C LEU A 268 1.47 -18.77 -18.10
N PHE A 269 2.24 -18.47 -19.15
CA PHE A 269 1.89 -17.45 -20.16
C PHE A 269 1.73 -18.01 -21.56
N LYS A 270 1.39 -19.29 -21.72
CA LYS A 270 1.14 -19.94 -23.01
C LYS A 270 -0.16 -19.43 -23.67
N GLY A 271 -0.26 -18.13 -23.88
CA GLY A 271 -1.18 -17.48 -24.80
C GLY A 271 -0.41 -17.15 -26.07
N LYS A 272 -0.92 -17.63 -27.21
CA LYS A 272 -0.39 -17.53 -28.59
C LYS A 272 0.48 -16.28 -28.78
N THR A 273 1.79 -16.49 -28.94
CA THR A 273 2.66 -15.50 -29.57
C THR A 273 2.25 -15.38 -31.04
N PRO A 274 1.92 -14.19 -31.54
CA PRO A 274 1.96 -14.01 -33.01
C PRO A 274 3.43 -14.00 -33.40
N GLU A 275 3.81 -15.01 -34.14
CA GLU A 275 5.03 -15.06 -34.92
C GLU A 275 4.91 -13.95 -35.98
N LYS A 276 5.40 -12.75 -35.67
CA LYS A 276 5.63 -11.73 -36.69
C LYS A 276 6.96 -12.01 -37.31
N ASP A 277 6.88 -12.55 -38.52
CA ASP A 277 7.97 -12.60 -39.50
C ASP A 277 8.71 -11.25 -39.50
N VAL A 278 10.00 -11.31 -39.16
CA VAL A 278 10.95 -10.18 -39.22
C VAL A 278 11.43 -9.97 -40.67
N THR A 279 10.75 -10.50 -41.66
CA THR A 279 11.19 -10.45 -43.08
C THR A 279 10.65 -9.26 -43.88
N ASP A 280 9.83 -8.37 -43.29
CA ASP A 280 9.26 -7.22 -44.03
C ASP A 280 9.76 -5.85 -43.55
N LEU A 281 11.05 -5.73 -43.28
CA LEU A 281 11.75 -4.45 -43.32
C LEU A 281 12.57 -4.44 -44.60
N GLY A 282 11.87 -4.22 -45.72
CA GLY A 282 12.47 -3.92 -47.00
C GLY A 282 13.42 -2.73 -46.91
N SER A 283 14.66 -2.95 -47.28
CA SER A 283 15.66 -1.97 -47.74
C SER A 283 15.20 -1.21 -48.98
N PRO A 284 15.88 -0.13 -49.34
CA PRO A 284 16.00 1.26 -48.91
C PRO A 284 15.05 2.19 -49.62
#